data_9b5622a2290094f6dde2af8ec3d4247e
#
_entry.id   9b5622a2290094f6dde2af8ec3d4247e
#
_cell.length_a   1.000
_cell.length_b   1.000
_cell.length_c   1.000
_cell.angle_alpha   90.00
_cell.angle_beta   90.00
_cell.angle_gamma   90.00
#
_symmetry.space_group_name_H-M   'P 1'
#
loop_
_entity.id
_entity.type
_entity.pdbx_description
1 polymer ?
#
loop_
_entity_poly.entity_id
_entity_poly.type
_entity_poly.pdbx_seq_one_letter_code
_entity_poly.pdbx_strand_id
1 'polypeptide(L)'
;MKSIFINIKELIQVREASQTKVSGNEMAVLPSIKNAYLLIEEDTIIDFGEMKNCPNTDSFEVIDVSGKYILPTWCDSHTHIVYAGNREQEFVDRINGLTYEEIANKGGGILNSAKLLNQTDENEIYEQSKKRLLEVIQLGTGSVEIKSGYGLTVEGELKMLRVIKRLASEFDLPIKATFLGAHAFPVEYKNNQQGYIDLLINEMLPQIKTEKLADFIDVFCETGYFSV
;
A
#
# COMPACT_ATOMS: atom_id res chain seq x y z
N MET A 1 -21.08 2.84 -18.01
CA MET A 1 -21.80 4.10 -17.70
C MET A 1 -20.88 5.25 -18.07
N LYS A 2 -21.44 6.36 -18.61
CA LYS A 2 -20.63 7.55 -18.91
C LYS A 2 -21.03 8.66 -17.93
N SER A 3 -20.05 9.17 -17.20
CA SER A 3 -20.26 10.25 -16.23
C SER A 3 -19.40 11.46 -16.61
N ILE A 4 -19.95 12.66 -16.49
CA ILE A 4 -19.23 13.89 -16.72
C ILE A 4 -19.25 14.78 -15.48
N PHE A 5 -18.06 15.13 -15.00
CA PHE A 5 -17.87 16.10 -13.93
C PHE A 5 -17.77 17.50 -14.56
N ILE A 6 -18.62 18.42 -14.13
CA ILE A 6 -18.67 19.78 -14.66
C ILE A 6 -18.38 20.83 -13.58
N ASN A 7 -18.04 22.04 -14.02
CA ASN A 7 -17.76 23.19 -13.15
C ASN A 7 -16.62 22.92 -12.14
N ILE A 8 -15.65 22.07 -12.53
CA ILE A 8 -14.46 21.81 -11.73
C ILE A 8 -13.70 23.11 -11.55
N LYS A 9 -13.50 23.58 -10.31
CA LYS A 9 -12.75 24.81 -10.03
C LYS A 9 -11.34 24.74 -10.63
N GLU A 10 -10.65 23.63 -10.43
CA GLU A 10 -9.35 23.36 -11.03
C GLU A 10 -9.12 21.85 -11.11
N LEU A 11 -8.84 21.35 -12.31
CA LEU A 11 -8.42 20.00 -12.60
C LEU A 11 -6.88 19.97 -12.57
N ILE A 12 -6.30 19.24 -11.61
CA ILE A 12 -4.87 19.29 -11.28
C ILE A 12 -4.15 18.06 -11.83
N GLN A 13 -2.85 18.18 -12.14
CA GLN A 13 -1.99 17.14 -12.72
C GLN A 13 -2.41 16.74 -14.14
N VAL A 14 -2.82 17.68 -14.92
CA VAL A 14 -3.16 17.46 -16.33
C VAL A 14 -1.88 17.40 -17.15
N ARG A 15 -1.54 16.21 -17.66
CA ARG A 15 -0.34 15.97 -18.47
C ARG A 15 -0.72 15.25 -19.75
N GLU A 16 0.10 15.44 -20.80
CA GLU A 16 -0.02 14.69 -22.04
C GLU A 16 0.22 13.19 -21.79
N ALA A 17 -0.55 12.33 -22.45
CA ALA A 17 -0.46 10.87 -22.31
C ALA A 17 0.94 10.30 -22.63
N SER A 18 1.73 11.02 -23.44
CA SER A 18 3.11 10.69 -23.75
C SER A 18 4.09 10.91 -22.60
N GLN A 19 3.72 11.75 -21.61
CA GLN A 19 4.57 12.05 -20.45
C GLN A 19 4.33 11.05 -19.33
N THR A 20 4.95 9.89 -19.41
CA THR A 20 4.79 8.78 -18.45
C THR A 20 5.65 8.93 -17.18
N LYS A 21 6.61 9.88 -17.17
CA LYS A 21 7.51 10.11 -16.03
C LYS A 21 7.83 11.60 -15.89
N VAL A 22 7.88 12.03 -14.64
CA VAL A 22 8.34 13.37 -14.23
C VAL A 22 9.45 13.20 -13.20
N SER A 23 10.53 13.97 -13.30
CA SER A 23 11.68 13.86 -12.40
C SER A 23 12.33 15.20 -12.09
N GLY A 24 13.10 15.25 -11.00
CA GLY A 24 13.81 16.45 -10.57
C GLY A 24 12.88 17.65 -10.32
N ASN A 25 13.28 18.82 -10.77
CA ASN A 25 12.54 20.08 -10.53
C ASN A 25 11.14 20.10 -11.15
N GLU A 26 10.91 19.32 -12.22
CA GLU A 26 9.59 19.22 -12.85
C GLU A 26 8.54 18.57 -11.92
N MET A 27 8.95 17.82 -10.91
CA MET A 27 8.04 17.26 -9.91
C MET A 27 7.34 18.33 -9.06
N ALA A 28 7.90 19.52 -8.96
CA ALA A 28 7.30 20.66 -8.25
C ALA A 28 6.25 21.40 -9.11
N VAL A 29 6.12 21.06 -10.40
CA VAL A 29 5.17 21.70 -11.30
C VAL A 29 3.91 20.85 -11.41
N LEU A 30 2.78 21.45 -11.04
CA LEU A 30 1.45 20.84 -11.12
C LEU A 30 0.65 21.53 -12.22
N PRO A 31 0.71 21.05 -13.48
CA PRO A 31 -0.11 21.63 -14.56
C PRO A 31 -1.58 21.39 -14.26
N SER A 32 -2.40 22.41 -14.54
CA SER A 32 -3.82 22.36 -14.23
C SER A 32 -4.67 23.12 -15.25
N ILE A 33 -5.98 22.82 -15.28
CA ILE A 33 -6.99 23.53 -16.07
C ILE A 33 -8.03 24.10 -15.09
N LYS A 34 -8.22 25.43 -15.15
CA LYS A 34 -9.25 26.11 -14.37
C LYS A 34 -10.59 26.08 -15.09
N ASN A 35 -11.68 26.04 -14.30
CA ASN A 35 -13.05 25.95 -14.82
C ASN A 35 -13.14 24.83 -15.86
N ALA A 36 -12.98 23.59 -15.39
CA ALA A 36 -12.78 22.42 -16.22
C ALA A 36 -13.98 21.46 -16.18
N TYR A 37 -13.99 20.54 -17.14
CA TYR A 37 -14.80 19.31 -17.12
C TYR A 37 -13.88 18.09 -17.20
N LEU A 38 -14.42 16.93 -16.76
CA LEU A 38 -13.78 15.63 -16.86
C LEU A 38 -14.84 14.59 -17.24
N LEU A 39 -14.63 13.87 -18.34
CA LEU A 39 -15.52 12.85 -18.87
C LEU A 39 -14.90 11.45 -18.64
N ILE A 40 -15.66 10.58 -18.00
CA ILE A 40 -15.26 9.21 -17.67
C ILE A 40 -16.26 8.24 -18.29
N GLU A 41 -15.76 7.19 -18.92
CA GLU A 41 -16.54 6.04 -19.35
C GLU A 41 -16.04 4.80 -18.62
N GLU A 42 -16.90 4.23 -17.79
CA GLU A 42 -16.57 3.13 -16.89
C GLU A 42 -15.41 3.53 -15.94
N ASP A 43 -14.20 3.02 -16.15
CA ASP A 43 -12.98 3.26 -15.36
C ASP A 43 -11.94 4.10 -16.11
N THR A 44 -12.31 4.64 -17.28
CA THR A 44 -11.36 5.31 -18.18
C THR A 44 -11.71 6.78 -18.35
N ILE A 45 -10.73 7.68 -18.19
CA ILE A 45 -10.83 9.08 -18.57
C ILE A 45 -10.78 9.15 -20.10
N ILE A 46 -11.86 9.61 -20.73
CA ILE A 46 -11.94 9.70 -22.21
C ILE A 46 -11.81 11.10 -22.75
N ASP A 47 -12.11 12.13 -21.93
CA ASP A 47 -11.92 13.52 -22.32
C ASP A 47 -11.87 14.46 -21.11
N PHE A 48 -11.22 15.59 -21.25
CA PHE A 48 -11.19 16.66 -20.25
C PHE A 48 -10.76 17.99 -20.91
N GLY A 49 -11.14 19.10 -20.30
CA GLY A 49 -10.75 20.41 -20.82
C GLY A 49 -11.43 21.56 -20.09
N GLU A 50 -11.31 22.75 -20.66
CA GLU A 50 -12.04 23.93 -20.15
C GLU A 50 -13.55 23.80 -20.39
N MET A 51 -14.38 24.26 -19.44
CA MET A 51 -15.86 24.20 -19.53
C MET A 51 -16.42 24.78 -20.83
N LYS A 52 -15.78 25.82 -21.43
CA LYS A 52 -16.23 26.37 -22.70
C LYS A 52 -16.22 25.37 -23.88
N ASN A 53 -15.44 24.28 -23.72
CA ASN A 53 -15.33 23.21 -24.73
C ASN A 53 -16.07 21.94 -24.28
N CYS A 54 -16.82 22.00 -23.18
CA CYS A 54 -17.55 20.85 -22.66
C CYS A 54 -18.53 20.31 -23.71
N PRO A 55 -18.56 18.99 -23.98
CA PRO A 55 -19.52 18.41 -24.90
C PRO A 55 -20.94 18.55 -24.40
N ASN A 56 -21.94 18.31 -25.27
CA ASN A 56 -23.33 18.22 -24.88
C ASN A 56 -23.50 17.08 -23.86
N THR A 57 -24.16 17.35 -22.74
CA THR A 57 -24.26 16.48 -21.59
C THR A 57 -25.50 15.57 -21.56
N ASP A 58 -26.41 15.67 -22.53
CA ASP A 58 -27.72 14.98 -22.55
C ASP A 58 -27.62 13.44 -22.42
N SER A 59 -26.50 12.86 -22.82
CA SER A 59 -26.26 11.41 -22.78
C SER A 59 -25.39 10.93 -21.61
N PHE A 60 -25.06 11.81 -20.69
CA PHE A 60 -24.16 11.50 -19.56
C PHE A 60 -24.86 11.64 -18.22
N GLU A 61 -24.37 10.89 -17.23
CA GLU A 61 -24.62 11.22 -15.83
C GLU A 61 -23.83 12.47 -15.48
N VAL A 62 -24.53 13.57 -15.22
CA VAL A 62 -23.91 14.87 -14.92
C VAL A 62 -23.69 15.04 -13.42
N ILE A 63 -22.44 15.26 -13.03
CA ILE A 63 -22.02 15.50 -11.66
C ILE A 63 -21.45 16.92 -11.55
N ASP A 64 -22.21 17.82 -10.94
CA ASP A 64 -21.74 19.18 -10.70
C ASP A 64 -20.83 19.23 -9.48
N VAL A 65 -19.58 19.64 -9.68
CA VAL A 65 -18.56 19.77 -8.65
C VAL A 65 -18.09 21.21 -8.49
N SER A 66 -18.99 22.17 -8.66
CA SER A 66 -18.72 23.60 -8.51
C SER A 66 -17.92 23.91 -7.24
N GLY A 67 -16.83 24.66 -7.42
CA GLY A 67 -15.93 25.08 -6.34
C GLY A 67 -14.96 24.03 -5.84
N LYS A 68 -15.03 22.78 -6.33
CA LYS A 68 -14.14 21.69 -5.92
C LYS A 68 -12.93 21.55 -6.85
N TYR A 69 -11.88 20.98 -6.33
CA TYR A 69 -10.71 20.53 -7.07
C TYR A 69 -10.83 19.04 -7.38
N ILE A 70 -10.35 18.63 -8.55
CA ILE A 70 -10.15 17.21 -8.89
C ILE A 70 -8.67 17.00 -9.16
N LEU A 71 -8.12 15.95 -8.60
CA LEU A 71 -6.72 15.53 -8.74
C LEU A 71 -6.63 13.99 -8.73
N PRO A 72 -5.55 13.40 -9.28
CA PRO A 72 -5.30 11.97 -9.14
C PRO A 72 -5.24 11.55 -7.68
N THR A 73 -5.67 10.33 -7.41
CA THR A 73 -5.52 9.70 -6.09
C THR A 73 -4.05 9.42 -5.77
N TRP A 74 -3.74 9.24 -4.48
CA TRP A 74 -2.41 8.82 -4.06
C TRP A 74 -2.15 7.36 -4.46
N CYS A 75 -0.95 7.10 -4.97
CA CYS A 75 -0.42 5.75 -5.12
C CYS A 75 0.61 5.53 -3.99
N ASP A 76 0.26 4.74 -2.98
CA ASP A 76 1.17 4.42 -1.88
C ASP A 76 1.94 3.14 -2.21
N SER A 77 3.18 3.30 -2.61
CA SER A 77 4.05 2.23 -3.12
C SER A 77 4.84 1.49 -2.04
N HIS A 78 4.59 1.73 -0.75
CA HIS A 78 5.28 1.01 0.32
C HIS A 78 4.49 1.06 1.62
N THR A 79 3.68 0.05 1.89
CA THR A 79 2.93 -0.04 3.13
C THR A 79 3.08 -1.39 3.81
N HIS A 80 2.79 -1.39 5.13
CA HIS A 80 2.63 -2.58 5.96
C HIS A 80 1.28 -2.53 6.67
N ILE A 81 0.18 -2.49 5.92
CA ILE A 81 -1.18 -2.41 6.47
C ILE A 81 -1.57 -3.71 7.20
N VAL A 82 -1.03 -4.86 6.73
CA VAL A 82 -1.35 -6.18 7.29
C VAL A 82 -0.38 -6.49 8.44
N TYR A 83 -0.87 -6.31 9.66
CA TYR A 83 -0.17 -6.68 10.91
C TYR A 83 -1.18 -6.89 12.04
N ALA A 84 -0.78 -7.58 13.10
CA ALA A 84 -1.58 -7.78 14.29
C ALA A 84 -1.23 -6.76 15.38
N GLY A 85 -2.25 -6.26 16.08
CA GLY A 85 -2.10 -5.31 17.18
C GLY A 85 -1.60 -3.93 16.76
N ASN A 86 -0.85 -3.28 17.65
CA ASN A 86 -0.21 -2.00 17.40
C ASN A 86 1.12 -1.88 18.19
N ARG A 87 1.81 -0.77 18.01
CA ARG A 87 3.09 -0.47 18.68
C ARG A 87 3.02 0.82 19.50
N GLU A 88 1.84 1.18 19.96
CA GLU A 88 1.60 2.43 20.72
C GLU A 88 2.45 2.51 21.96
N GLN A 89 2.61 1.41 22.71
CA GLN A 89 3.44 1.38 23.90
C GLN A 89 4.92 1.65 23.58
N GLU A 90 5.44 1.16 22.47
CA GLU A 90 6.81 1.45 22.04
C GLU A 90 6.98 2.94 21.69
N PHE A 91 5.95 3.56 21.13
CA PHE A 91 5.95 4.99 20.86
C PHE A 91 5.97 5.79 22.18
N VAL A 92 5.15 5.42 23.16
CA VAL A 92 5.16 6.01 24.50
C VAL A 92 6.53 5.84 25.18
N ASP A 93 7.13 4.65 25.09
CA ASP A 93 8.46 4.39 25.65
C ASP A 93 9.54 5.27 25.00
N ARG A 94 9.46 5.53 23.69
CA ARG A 94 10.35 6.48 22.99
C ARG A 94 10.17 7.93 23.48
N ILE A 95 8.92 8.38 23.64
CA ILE A 95 8.64 9.72 24.20
C ILE A 95 9.22 9.85 25.60
N ASN A 96 9.20 8.78 26.40
CA ASN A 96 9.79 8.71 27.74
C ASN A 96 11.31 8.58 27.73
N GLY A 97 11.95 8.62 26.55
CA GLY A 97 13.41 8.65 26.40
C GLY A 97 14.09 7.30 26.33
N LEU A 98 13.35 6.19 26.22
CA LEU A 98 13.95 4.88 26.05
C LEU A 98 14.64 4.76 24.69
N THR A 99 15.79 4.14 24.68
CA THR A 99 16.53 3.80 23.47
C THR A 99 15.84 2.64 22.73
N TYR A 100 16.16 2.47 21.45
CA TYR A 100 15.67 1.33 20.67
C TYR A 100 16.04 -0.01 21.29
N GLU A 101 17.26 -0.11 21.86
CA GLU A 101 17.77 -1.31 22.50
C GLU A 101 16.99 -1.64 23.78
N GLU A 102 16.68 -0.63 24.60
CA GLU A 102 15.88 -0.81 25.82
C GLU A 102 14.45 -1.24 25.49
N ILE A 103 13.83 -0.70 24.43
CA ILE A 103 12.51 -1.11 23.95
C ILE A 103 12.56 -2.57 23.45
N ALA A 104 13.58 -2.93 22.67
CA ALA A 104 13.76 -4.29 22.19
C ALA A 104 13.95 -5.30 23.36
N ASN A 105 14.73 -4.92 24.38
CA ASN A 105 14.94 -5.76 25.59
C ASN A 105 13.66 -5.92 26.43
N LYS A 106 12.73 -4.98 26.37
CA LYS A 106 11.38 -5.11 26.95
C LYS A 106 10.42 -5.97 26.12
N GLY A 107 10.89 -6.55 25.02
CA GLY A 107 10.10 -7.39 24.14
C GLY A 107 9.37 -6.62 23.03
N GLY A 108 9.79 -5.39 22.74
CA GLY A 108 9.31 -4.60 21.58
C GLY A 108 10.02 -4.97 20.28
N GLY A 109 9.69 -4.20 19.22
CA GLY A 109 10.30 -4.35 17.90
C GLY A 109 9.63 -5.39 17.02
N ILE A 110 10.28 -5.68 15.88
CA ILE A 110 9.74 -6.57 14.84
C ILE A 110 9.48 -7.99 15.34
N LEU A 111 10.30 -8.50 16.24
CA LEU A 111 10.15 -9.86 16.79
C LEU A 111 8.87 -9.99 17.63
N ASN A 112 8.53 -8.96 18.39
CA ASN A 112 7.26 -8.93 19.12
C ASN A 112 6.06 -8.86 18.17
N SER A 113 6.15 -8.03 17.13
CA SER A 113 5.12 -7.96 16.08
C SER A 113 4.93 -9.32 15.41
N ALA A 114 6.02 -10.03 15.10
CA ALA A 114 5.98 -11.36 14.51
C ALA A 114 5.33 -12.38 15.45
N LYS A 115 5.70 -12.37 16.72
CA LYS A 115 5.09 -13.26 17.73
C LYS A 115 3.58 -13.04 17.82
N LEU A 116 3.14 -11.79 17.91
CA LEU A 116 1.72 -11.44 17.99
C LEU A 116 0.98 -11.86 16.71
N LEU A 117 1.54 -11.58 15.53
CA LEU A 117 0.95 -11.98 14.25
C LEU A 117 0.78 -13.49 14.14
N ASN A 118 1.79 -14.27 14.54
CA ASN A 118 1.71 -15.72 14.49
C ASN A 118 0.64 -16.29 15.43
N GLN A 119 0.37 -15.63 16.55
CA GLN A 119 -0.65 -16.02 17.53
C GLN A 119 -2.06 -15.56 17.20
N THR A 120 -2.19 -14.56 16.32
CA THR A 120 -3.49 -13.98 15.95
C THR A 120 -4.13 -14.77 14.81
N ASP A 121 -5.42 -14.98 14.89
CA ASP A 121 -6.23 -15.64 13.85
C ASP A 121 -6.21 -14.85 12.55
N GLU A 122 -6.20 -15.55 11.40
CA GLU A 122 -6.14 -14.92 10.08
C GLU A 122 -7.31 -13.98 9.83
N ASN A 123 -8.51 -14.36 10.27
CA ASN A 123 -9.69 -13.51 10.08
C ASN A 123 -9.63 -12.25 10.97
N GLU A 124 -9.07 -12.35 12.16
CA GLU A 124 -8.85 -11.19 13.03
C GLU A 124 -7.82 -10.22 12.41
N ILE A 125 -6.72 -10.73 11.85
CA ILE A 125 -5.74 -9.91 11.10
C ILE A 125 -6.43 -9.23 9.92
N TYR A 126 -7.28 -9.97 9.19
CA TYR A 126 -8.04 -9.42 8.08
C TYR A 126 -8.94 -8.26 8.51
N GLU A 127 -9.73 -8.40 9.57
CA GLU A 127 -10.64 -7.34 10.04
C GLU A 127 -9.88 -6.08 10.49
N GLN A 128 -8.75 -6.26 11.20
CA GLN A 128 -7.88 -5.16 11.59
C GLN A 128 -7.29 -4.45 10.35
N SER A 129 -6.83 -5.21 9.36
CA SER A 129 -6.23 -4.68 8.13
C SER A 129 -7.25 -4.00 7.23
N LYS A 130 -8.46 -4.55 7.12
CA LYS A 130 -9.59 -3.96 6.41
C LYS A 130 -9.92 -2.56 6.93
N LYS A 131 -9.95 -2.39 8.26
CA LYS A 131 -10.18 -1.09 8.90
C LYS A 131 -9.12 -0.07 8.48
N ARG A 132 -7.83 -0.44 8.54
CA ARG A 132 -6.70 0.43 8.14
C ARG A 132 -6.75 0.78 6.65
N LEU A 133 -7.10 -0.20 5.80
CA LEU A 133 -7.26 0.04 4.37
C LEU A 133 -8.37 1.05 4.09
N LEU A 134 -9.53 0.94 4.75
CA LEU A 134 -10.62 1.91 4.64
C LEU A 134 -10.20 3.31 5.08
N GLU A 135 -9.41 3.43 6.15
CA GLU A 135 -8.90 4.71 6.63
C GLU A 135 -8.01 5.39 5.57
N VAL A 136 -7.08 4.68 4.94
CA VAL A 136 -6.22 5.28 3.90
C VAL A 136 -6.98 5.59 2.61
N ILE A 137 -7.98 4.79 2.25
CA ILE A 137 -8.90 5.10 1.13
C ILE A 137 -9.64 6.41 1.39
N GLN A 138 -10.16 6.61 2.59
CA GLN A 138 -10.84 7.85 2.96
C GLN A 138 -9.94 9.08 2.91
N LEU A 139 -8.63 8.90 3.07
CA LEU A 139 -7.61 9.94 2.93
C LEU A 139 -7.16 10.17 1.48
N GLY A 140 -7.75 9.46 0.51
CA GLY A 140 -7.51 9.65 -0.91
C GLY A 140 -6.49 8.70 -1.54
N THR A 141 -6.12 7.60 -0.88
CA THR A 141 -5.30 6.55 -1.48
C THR A 141 -6.14 5.77 -2.49
N GLY A 142 -5.72 5.76 -3.75
CA GLY A 142 -6.40 5.09 -4.87
C GLY A 142 -5.66 3.87 -5.40
N SER A 143 -4.46 3.58 -4.88
CA SER A 143 -3.73 2.33 -5.12
C SER A 143 -2.69 2.12 -4.04
N VAL A 144 -2.38 0.87 -3.71
CA VAL A 144 -1.49 0.56 -2.60
C VAL A 144 -0.65 -0.70 -2.87
N GLU A 145 0.63 -0.64 -2.51
CA GLU A 145 1.46 -1.82 -2.35
C GLU A 145 1.46 -2.23 -0.88
N ILE A 146 1.16 -3.50 -0.59
CA ILE A 146 1.16 -4.05 0.77
C ILE A 146 2.23 -5.13 0.86
N LYS A 147 3.18 -4.93 1.76
CA LYS A 147 4.27 -5.88 2.01
C LYS A 147 3.93 -6.80 3.18
N SER A 148 4.34 -8.07 3.08
CA SER A 148 4.47 -8.96 4.24
C SER A 148 5.73 -8.60 5.05
N GLY A 149 6.28 -9.53 5.82
CA GLY A 149 7.56 -9.35 6.52
C GLY A 149 7.43 -9.19 8.03
N TYR A 150 6.25 -9.38 8.59
CA TYR A 150 6.03 -9.48 10.04
C TYR A 150 5.65 -10.89 10.49
N GLY A 151 5.61 -11.87 9.57
CA GLY A 151 5.38 -13.26 9.91
C GLY A 151 6.64 -13.94 10.44
N LEU A 152 7.75 -13.77 9.71
CA LEU A 152 9.06 -14.37 9.96
C LEU A 152 9.06 -15.90 10.09
N THR A 153 7.97 -16.54 9.76
CA THR A 153 7.75 -17.99 9.68
C THR A 153 7.03 -18.32 8.38
N VAL A 154 7.08 -19.56 7.92
CA VAL A 154 6.35 -19.97 6.71
C VAL A 154 4.87 -19.62 6.84
N GLU A 155 4.22 -20.11 7.89
CA GLU A 155 2.79 -19.90 8.09
C GLU A 155 2.44 -18.42 8.31
N GLY A 156 3.26 -17.68 9.07
CA GLY A 156 3.03 -16.25 9.33
C GLY A 156 3.10 -15.39 8.07
N GLU A 157 4.08 -15.63 7.20
CA GLU A 157 4.22 -14.90 5.94
C GLU A 157 3.09 -15.26 4.96
N LEU A 158 2.75 -16.53 4.83
CA LEU A 158 1.63 -16.99 4.00
C LEU A 158 0.29 -16.41 4.49
N LYS A 159 0.07 -16.40 5.82
CA LYS A 159 -1.11 -15.79 6.46
C LYS A 159 -1.24 -14.32 6.08
N MET A 160 -0.16 -13.53 6.19
CA MET A 160 -0.17 -12.12 5.77
C MET A 160 -0.55 -11.98 4.30
N LEU A 161 0.08 -12.74 3.42
CA LEU A 161 -0.17 -12.67 1.98
C LEU A 161 -1.58 -13.14 1.60
N ARG A 162 -2.14 -14.14 2.29
CA ARG A 162 -3.55 -14.56 2.11
C ARG A 162 -4.52 -13.44 2.50
N VAL A 163 -4.24 -12.72 3.60
CA VAL A 163 -5.01 -11.54 4.00
C VAL A 163 -4.92 -10.43 2.94
N ILE A 164 -3.73 -10.14 2.39
CA ILE A 164 -3.57 -9.17 1.30
C ILE A 164 -4.40 -9.58 0.09
N LYS A 165 -4.33 -10.85 -0.32
CA LYS A 165 -5.11 -11.38 -1.45
C LYS A 165 -6.61 -11.27 -1.23
N ARG A 166 -7.08 -11.52 0.00
CA ARG A 166 -8.48 -11.35 0.36
C ARG A 166 -8.90 -9.88 0.26
N LEU A 167 -8.12 -8.94 0.79
CA LEU A 167 -8.37 -7.52 0.64
C LEU A 167 -8.44 -7.12 -0.83
N ALA A 168 -7.50 -7.56 -1.66
CA ALA A 168 -7.49 -7.28 -3.10
C ALA A 168 -8.72 -7.82 -3.84
N SER A 169 -9.35 -8.88 -3.34
CA SER A 169 -10.57 -9.44 -3.93
C SER A 169 -11.87 -8.76 -3.48
N GLU A 170 -11.85 -8.05 -2.36
CA GLU A 170 -13.05 -7.43 -1.78
C GLU A 170 -13.14 -5.92 -2.07
N PHE A 171 -12.02 -5.28 -2.38
CA PHE A 171 -11.98 -3.85 -2.64
C PHE A 171 -11.73 -3.56 -4.11
N ASP A 172 -12.51 -2.64 -4.67
CA ASP A 172 -12.27 -2.09 -6.01
C ASP A 172 -11.15 -1.04 -5.96
N LEU A 173 -9.96 -1.52 -5.60
CA LEU A 173 -8.74 -0.74 -5.43
C LEU A 173 -7.56 -1.55 -5.95
N PRO A 174 -6.70 -1.02 -6.82
CA PRO A 174 -5.46 -1.69 -7.19
C PRO A 174 -4.56 -1.95 -5.99
N ILE A 175 -4.47 -3.20 -5.56
CA ILE A 175 -3.59 -3.65 -4.49
C ILE A 175 -2.51 -4.54 -5.10
N LYS A 176 -1.24 -4.24 -4.79
CA LYS A 176 -0.09 -5.08 -5.11
C LYS A 176 0.47 -5.73 -3.86
N ALA A 177 0.64 -7.04 -3.92
CA ALA A 177 1.20 -7.82 -2.82
C ALA A 177 2.70 -8.02 -3.03
N THR A 178 3.52 -7.68 -2.02
CA THR A 178 4.96 -7.90 -2.03
C THR A 178 5.36 -8.84 -0.89
N PHE A 179 6.01 -9.94 -1.25
CA PHE A 179 6.62 -10.83 -0.27
C PHE A 179 7.93 -10.23 0.24
N LEU A 180 7.99 -9.89 1.52
CA LEU A 180 9.17 -9.37 2.21
C LEU A 180 9.58 -10.31 3.37
N GLY A 181 9.65 -11.61 3.15
CA GLY A 181 10.16 -12.54 4.15
C GLY A 181 11.59 -12.24 4.59
N ALA A 182 12.39 -11.66 3.69
CA ALA A 182 13.73 -11.16 3.99
C ALA A 182 13.72 -9.76 4.62
N HIS A 183 12.91 -9.56 5.70
CA HIS A 183 12.78 -8.32 6.44
C HIS A 183 13.65 -8.28 7.69
N ALA A 184 13.68 -9.36 8.45
CA ALA A 184 14.54 -9.54 9.62
C ALA A 184 14.79 -11.03 9.84
N PHE A 185 15.85 -11.36 10.59
CA PHE A 185 16.10 -12.73 10.99
C PHE A 185 15.31 -13.08 12.27
N PRO A 186 14.50 -14.17 12.27
CA PRO A 186 13.87 -14.65 13.48
C PRO A 186 14.93 -15.15 14.49
N VAL A 187 14.56 -15.17 15.77
CA VAL A 187 15.49 -15.51 16.87
C VAL A 187 16.16 -16.87 16.65
N GLU A 188 15.42 -17.83 16.13
CA GLU A 188 15.87 -19.21 15.87
C GLU A 188 16.98 -19.28 14.83
N TYR A 189 17.05 -18.27 13.95
CA TYR A 189 18.04 -18.18 12.87
C TYR A 189 19.15 -17.15 13.14
N LYS A 190 19.20 -16.54 14.34
CA LYS A 190 20.21 -15.52 14.69
C LYS A 190 21.65 -15.96 14.39
N ASN A 191 21.97 -17.24 14.61
CA ASN A 191 23.28 -17.84 14.38
C ASN A 191 23.33 -18.74 13.12
N ASN A 192 22.27 -18.73 12.29
CA ASN A 192 22.15 -19.53 11.08
C ASN A 192 21.38 -18.75 10.01
N GLN A 193 21.91 -17.61 9.60
CA GLN A 193 21.26 -16.73 8.63
C GLN A 193 21.01 -17.44 7.29
N GLN A 194 21.99 -18.26 6.83
CA GLN A 194 21.83 -19.04 5.60
C GLN A 194 20.65 -20.01 5.68
N GLY A 195 20.43 -20.65 6.82
CA GLY A 195 19.28 -21.54 7.01
C GLY A 195 17.93 -20.83 6.88
N TYR A 196 17.86 -19.54 7.27
CA TYR A 196 16.66 -18.76 7.04
C TYR A 196 16.48 -18.37 5.57
N ILE A 197 17.56 -18.01 4.89
CA ILE A 197 17.54 -17.76 3.45
C ILE A 197 17.09 -19.02 2.69
N ASP A 198 17.61 -20.18 3.07
CA ASP A 198 17.20 -21.46 2.47
C ASP A 198 15.70 -21.75 2.72
N LEU A 199 15.16 -21.41 3.89
CA LEU A 199 13.73 -21.51 4.21
C LEU A 199 12.89 -20.59 3.30
N LEU A 200 13.33 -19.34 3.11
CA LEU A 200 12.66 -18.39 2.21
C LEU A 200 12.59 -18.95 0.78
N ILE A 201 13.72 -19.46 0.27
CA ILE A 201 13.85 -19.89 -1.12
C ILE A 201 13.17 -21.23 -1.37
N ASN A 202 13.37 -22.21 -0.48
CA ASN A 202 12.98 -23.58 -0.74
C ASN A 202 11.60 -23.96 -0.20
N GLU A 203 11.07 -23.19 0.77
CA GLU A 203 9.77 -23.49 1.37
C GLU A 203 8.74 -22.37 1.15
N MET A 204 9.06 -21.10 1.43
CA MET A 204 8.09 -20.02 1.31
C MET A 204 7.79 -19.69 -0.14
N LEU A 205 8.79 -19.42 -0.98
CA LEU A 205 8.59 -19.02 -2.37
C LEU A 205 7.81 -20.04 -3.20
N PRO A 206 8.05 -21.37 -3.09
CA PRO A 206 7.25 -22.35 -3.82
C PRO A 206 5.77 -22.34 -3.43
N GLN A 207 5.44 -22.15 -2.14
CA GLN A 207 4.06 -22.08 -1.66
C GLN A 207 3.40 -20.78 -2.14
N ILE A 208 4.08 -19.64 -2.02
CA ILE A 208 3.61 -18.33 -2.50
C ILE A 208 3.29 -18.40 -4.00
N LYS A 209 4.16 -19.03 -4.79
CA LYS A 209 3.94 -19.24 -6.23
C LYS A 209 2.73 -20.13 -6.49
N THR A 210 2.60 -21.24 -5.76
CA THR A 210 1.51 -22.19 -5.93
C THR A 210 0.15 -21.56 -5.63
N GLU A 211 0.06 -20.80 -4.55
CA GLU A 211 -1.16 -20.11 -4.14
C GLU A 211 -1.36 -18.75 -4.86
N LYS A 212 -0.38 -18.28 -5.65
CA LYS A 212 -0.39 -16.98 -6.35
C LYS A 212 -0.67 -15.84 -5.36
N LEU A 213 0.18 -15.69 -4.35
CA LEU A 213 -0.04 -14.78 -3.24
C LEU A 213 0.67 -13.44 -3.38
N ALA A 214 1.70 -13.32 -4.22
CA ALA A 214 2.48 -12.10 -4.35
C ALA A 214 2.73 -11.73 -5.82
N ASP A 215 2.73 -10.42 -6.09
CA ASP A 215 3.14 -9.82 -7.37
C ASP A 215 4.66 -9.60 -7.43
N PHE A 216 5.25 -9.26 -6.26
CA PHE A 216 6.67 -8.90 -6.14
C PHE A 216 7.33 -9.59 -4.95
N ILE A 217 8.66 -9.61 -4.97
CA ILE A 217 9.52 -9.99 -3.86
C ILE A 217 10.46 -8.82 -3.53
N ASP A 218 10.71 -8.59 -2.26
CA ASP A 218 11.61 -7.55 -1.78
C ASP A 218 12.53 -8.08 -0.69
N VAL A 219 13.66 -7.39 -0.48
CA VAL A 219 14.69 -7.75 0.51
C VAL A 219 15.15 -6.49 1.23
N PHE A 220 15.14 -6.51 2.56
CA PHE A 220 15.67 -5.43 3.37
C PHE A 220 17.20 -5.58 3.55
N CYS A 221 17.95 -5.01 2.59
CA CYS A 221 19.41 -5.02 2.59
C CYS A 221 19.97 -3.83 3.39
N GLU A 222 20.28 -4.06 4.66
CA GLU A 222 20.84 -3.08 5.58
C GLU A 222 21.86 -3.71 6.53
N THR A 223 22.77 -2.90 7.07
CA THR A 223 23.76 -3.35 8.06
C THR A 223 23.06 -4.00 9.27
N GLY A 224 23.40 -5.24 9.56
CA GLY A 224 22.80 -6.04 10.64
C GLY A 224 21.56 -6.86 10.24
N TYR A 225 21.13 -6.74 8.99
CA TYR A 225 20.04 -7.52 8.38
C TYR A 225 20.56 -8.36 7.22
N PHE A 226 19.95 -8.30 6.05
CA PHE A 226 20.42 -9.03 4.87
C PHE A 226 21.50 -8.23 4.15
N SER A 227 22.49 -8.94 3.59
CA SER A 227 23.56 -8.39 2.75
C SER A 227 23.36 -8.77 1.28
N VAL A 228 24.01 -8.01 0.42
CA VAL A 228 24.13 -8.33 -1.01
C VAL A 228 25.07 -9.49 -1.21
#